data_3f7db9bec688b1a6d12b5484fdbb0c2a
#
_entry.id   3f7db9bec688b1a6d12b5484fdbb0c2a
#
_cell.length_a   1.000
_cell.length_b   1.000
_cell.length_c   1.000
_cell.angle_alpha   90.00
_cell.angle_beta   90.00
_cell.angle_gamma   90.00
#
_symmetry.space_group_name_H-M   'P 1'
#
loop_
_entity.id
_entity.type
_entity.pdbx_description
1 polymer ?
#
loop_
_entity_poly.entity_id
_entity_poly.type
_entity_poly.pdbx_seq_one_letter_code
_entity_poly.pdbx_strand_id
1 'polypeptide(L)'
;MQQLTPQGQQLVAELAQRHGFSVDAVTHMLFAVRNGNGTMAQFGHPEFGGGGQWMQGGMIMLGDMFNNFLKGRVDALCNEISGVLARQPGLLQTGSFQSQSQGGSGYQTQTAGGFPGQSSLFVPDPAMHWWPAELGTPNATGSQNQVKYAYFANARRLTVDTGGACWVYDTLDHQIGGFSQQQGGGTSITFSSQFGTVNLASLPVVSQGPSVR
;
A
#
# COMPACT_ATOMS: atom_id res chain seq x y z
N MET A 1 1.53 0.38 15.63
CA MET A 1 1.12 -0.86 14.94
C MET A 1 -0.27 -0.65 14.37
N GLN A 2 -0.48 -0.96 13.11
CA GLN A 2 -1.81 -0.90 12.50
C GLN A 2 -2.72 -1.93 13.18
N GLN A 3 -3.95 -1.52 13.48
CA GLN A 3 -4.91 -2.37 14.17
C GLN A 3 -5.71 -3.21 13.17
N LEU A 4 -6.09 -4.41 13.60
CA LEU A 4 -7.00 -5.28 12.84
C LEU A 4 -8.44 -4.86 13.07
N THR A 5 -9.25 -4.92 12.03
CA THR A 5 -10.71 -4.84 12.17
C THR A 5 -11.25 -6.06 12.90
N PRO A 6 -12.51 -6.06 13.39
CA PRO A 6 -13.14 -7.26 13.93
C PRO A 6 -13.07 -8.46 12.97
N GLN A 7 -13.23 -8.23 11.67
CA GLN A 7 -13.08 -9.28 10.65
C GLN A 7 -11.63 -9.78 10.54
N GLY A 8 -10.65 -8.88 10.64
CA GLY A 8 -9.24 -9.26 10.67
C GLY A 8 -8.89 -10.07 11.93
N GLN A 9 -9.44 -9.70 13.08
CA GLN A 9 -9.26 -10.44 14.33
C GLN A 9 -9.90 -11.85 14.25
N GLN A 10 -11.09 -11.96 13.68
CA GLN A 10 -11.75 -13.24 13.48
C GLN A 10 -10.94 -14.15 12.54
N LEU A 11 -10.47 -13.62 11.43
CA LEU A 11 -9.61 -14.35 10.49
C LEU A 11 -8.35 -14.89 11.18
N VAL A 12 -7.68 -14.05 11.96
CA VAL A 12 -6.47 -14.45 12.70
C VAL A 12 -6.80 -15.56 13.70
N ALA A 13 -7.93 -15.48 14.41
CA ALA A 13 -8.35 -16.51 15.34
C ALA A 13 -8.65 -17.85 14.64
N GLU A 14 -9.30 -17.82 13.48
CA GLU A 14 -9.55 -19.02 12.66
C GLU A 14 -8.26 -19.66 12.16
N LEU A 15 -7.33 -18.86 11.65
CA LEU A 15 -6.03 -19.34 11.21
C LEU A 15 -5.20 -19.90 12.37
N ALA A 16 -5.26 -19.27 13.54
CA ALA A 16 -4.60 -19.72 14.75
C ALA A 16 -5.07 -21.13 15.15
N GLN A 17 -6.37 -21.37 15.16
CA GLN A 17 -6.94 -22.69 15.45
C GLN A 17 -6.57 -23.73 14.38
N ARG A 18 -6.65 -23.36 13.10
CA ARG A 18 -6.40 -24.26 11.98
C ARG A 18 -4.95 -24.73 11.91
N HIS A 19 -4.04 -23.82 12.12
CA HIS A 19 -2.59 -24.12 12.02
C HIS A 19 -1.95 -24.43 13.37
N GLY A 20 -2.69 -24.29 14.48
CA GLY A 20 -2.21 -24.59 15.84
C GLY A 20 -1.14 -23.64 16.34
N PHE A 21 -1.26 -22.35 16.02
CA PHE A 21 -0.44 -21.26 16.53
C PHE A 21 -1.27 -20.32 17.40
N SER A 22 -0.62 -19.48 18.19
CA SER A 22 -1.32 -18.43 18.93
C SER A 22 -1.84 -17.33 18.00
N VAL A 23 -2.85 -16.61 18.46
CA VAL A 23 -3.38 -15.41 17.77
C VAL A 23 -2.28 -14.36 17.57
N ASP A 24 -1.36 -14.23 18.54
CA ASP A 24 -0.22 -13.30 18.46
C ASP A 24 0.74 -13.69 17.35
N ALA A 25 1.14 -14.97 17.27
CA ALA A 25 2.00 -15.48 16.21
C ALA A 25 1.39 -15.28 14.82
N VAL A 26 0.09 -15.62 14.65
CA VAL A 26 -0.60 -15.45 13.38
C VAL A 26 -0.76 -13.97 13.01
N THR A 27 -1.05 -13.12 13.98
CA THR A 27 -1.07 -11.65 13.77
C THR A 27 0.27 -11.15 13.27
N HIS A 28 1.36 -11.57 13.92
CA HIS A 28 2.72 -11.23 13.49
C HIS A 28 3.00 -11.69 12.05
N MET A 29 2.63 -12.93 11.72
CA MET A 29 2.81 -13.47 10.37
C MET A 29 1.95 -12.74 9.33
N LEU A 30 0.71 -12.38 9.64
CA LEU A 30 -0.16 -11.62 8.76
C LEU A 30 0.48 -10.29 8.34
N PHE A 31 1.06 -9.56 9.30
CA PHE A 31 1.79 -8.33 9.00
C PHE A 31 3.08 -8.60 8.20
N ALA A 32 3.81 -9.67 8.53
CA ALA A 32 5.03 -10.03 7.81
C ALA A 32 4.77 -10.35 6.34
N VAL A 33 3.75 -11.17 6.03
CA VAL A 33 3.35 -11.50 4.65
C VAL A 33 2.83 -10.26 3.91
N ARG A 34 2.04 -9.41 4.58
CA ARG A 34 1.57 -8.16 3.99
C ARG A 34 2.73 -7.22 3.65
N ASN A 35 3.68 -7.05 4.55
CA ASN A 35 4.87 -6.21 4.32
C ASN A 35 5.74 -6.73 3.18
N GLY A 36 5.75 -8.05 2.97
CA GLY A 36 6.38 -8.71 1.83
C GLY A 36 5.49 -8.81 0.59
N ASN A 37 4.47 -7.96 0.51
CA ASN A 37 3.55 -7.87 -0.63
C ASN A 37 2.87 -9.19 -1.01
N GLY A 38 2.60 -10.05 -0.02
CA GLY A 38 1.93 -11.33 -0.21
C GLY A 38 2.80 -12.44 -0.80
N THR A 39 4.00 -12.14 -1.26
CA THR A 39 4.89 -13.10 -1.92
C THR A 39 6.09 -13.52 -1.08
N MET A 40 6.39 -12.78 -0.03
CA MET A 40 7.43 -13.09 0.93
C MET A 40 7.02 -12.67 2.33
N ALA A 41 7.69 -13.20 3.35
CA ALA A 41 7.59 -12.75 4.72
C ALA A 41 8.93 -12.88 5.41
N GLN A 42 9.30 -11.85 6.17
CA GLN A 42 10.38 -11.92 7.16
C GLN A 42 9.73 -11.79 8.55
N PHE A 43 9.98 -12.74 9.39
CA PHE A 43 9.34 -12.83 10.69
C PHE A 43 10.32 -13.23 11.78
N GLY A 44 9.98 -12.89 13.03
CA GLY A 44 10.73 -13.25 14.21
C GLY A 44 9.79 -13.48 15.37
N HIS A 45 9.36 -14.74 15.55
CA HIS A 45 8.45 -15.10 16.62
C HIS A 45 8.87 -16.45 17.23
N PRO A 46 8.82 -16.63 18.57
CA PRO A 46 9.24 -17.87 19.23
C PRO A 46 8.53 -19.12 18.71
N GLU A 47 7.24 -19.04 18.45
CA GLU A 47 6.45 -20.17 17.94
C GLU A 47 6.84 -20.62 16.53
N PHE A 48 7.54 -19.79 15.79
CA PHE A 48 8.10 -20.11 14.46
C PHE A 48 9.57 -20.55 14.52
N GLY A 49 10.08 -20.83 15.72
CA GLY A 49 11.50 -21.19 15.92
C GLY A 49 12.44 -19.99 15.88
N GLY A 50 11.93 -18.79 16.19
CA GLY A 50 12.68 -17.54 16.15
C GLY A 50 12.53 -16.81 14.82
N GLY A 51 13.66 -16.32 14.29
CA GLY A 51 13.70 -15.62 13.01
C GLY A 51 13.57 -16.56 11.82
N GLY A 52 12.89 -16.09 10.77
CA GLY A 52 12.72 -16.86 9.55
C GLY A 52 12.35 -16.00 8.35
N GLN A 53 12.39 -16.64 7.20
CA GLN A 53 11.97 -16.06 5.94
C GLN A 53 11.16 -17.08 5.15
N TRP A 54 10.08 -16.62 4.56
CA TRP A 54 9.25 -17.38 3.65
C TRP A 54 9.15 -16.67 2.30
N MET A 55 9.13 -17.46 1.22
CA MET A 55 8.89 -16.98 -0.14
C MET A 55 7.87 -17.90 -0.82
N GLN A 56 6.87 -17.31 -1.43
CA GLN A 56 5.79 -18.03 -2.12
C GLN A 56 6.36 -18.87 -3.27
N GLY A 57 6.05 -20.17 -3.27
CA GLY A 57 6.56 -21.11 -4.27
C GLY A 57 8.06 -21.38 -4.20
N GLY A 58 8.72 -20.91 -3.18
CA GLY A 58 10.16 -21.01 -2.98
C GLY A 58 10.55 -21.70 -1.68
N MET A 59 11.58 -21.19 -1.06
CA MET A 59 12.20 -21.76 0.12
C MET A 59 11.65 -21.11 1.40
N ILE A 60 11.40 -21.92 2.41
CA ILE A 60 11.19 -21.45 3.78
C ILE A 60 12.43 -21.71 4.60
N MET A 61 12.93 -20.68 5.27
CA MET A 61 14.03 -20.74 6.21
C MET A 61 13.52 -20.39 7.61
N LEU A 62 13.79 -21.26 8.57
CA LEU A 62 13.49 -21.02 9.99
C LEU A 62 14.80 -21.07 10.79
N GLY A 63 14.84 -20.39 11.91
CA GLY A 63 15.96 -20.47 12.86
C GLY A 63 16.21 -21.90 13.33
N ASP A 64 15.16 -22.68 13.53
CA ASP A 64 15.23 -24.13 13.75
C ASP A 64 15.24 -24.88 12.42
N MET A 65 16.42 -25.02 11.81
CA MET A 65 16.59 -25.60 10.48
C MET A 65 16.20 -27.08 10.37
N PHE A 66 16.20 -27.82 11.47
CA PHE A 66 15.92 -29.27 11.45
C PHE A 66 14.46 -29.61 11.71
N ASN A 67 13.64 -28.64 12.09
CA ASN A 67 12.23 -28.86 12.38
C ASN A 67 11.37 -28.80 11.11
N ASN A 68 11.41 -29.88 10.32
CA ASN A 68 10.64 -29.95 9.07
C ASN A 68 9.13 -29.95 9.29
N PHE A 69 8.67 -30.42 10.45
CA PHE A 69 7.25 -30.37 10.81
C PHE A 69 6.79 -28.90 11.00
N LEU A 70 7.57 -28.12 11.74
CA LEU A 70 7.31 -26.68 11.92
C LEU A 70 7.39 -25.92 10.58
N LYS A 71 8.37 -26.24 9.74
CA LYS A 71 8.48 -25.66 8.40
C LYS A 71 7.21 -25.86 7.58
N GLY A 72 6.67 -27.06 7.53
CA GLY A 72 5.44 -27.34 6.80
C GLY A 72 4.24 -26.58 7.32
N ARG A 73 4.12 -26.43 8.64
CA ARG A 73 3.03 -25.65 9.26
C ARG A 73 3.14 -24.17 8.98
N VAL A 74 4.34 -23.60 9.08
CA VAL A 74 4.59 -22.19 8.79
C VAL A 74 4.38 -21.89 7.32
N ASP A 75 4.85 -22.77 6.42
CA ASP A 75 4.62 -22.62 4.98
C ASP A 75 3.12 -22.64 4.64
N ALA A 76 2.36 -23.59 5.19
CA ALA A 76 0.91 -23.64 5.01
C ALA A 76 0.20 -22.39 5.50
N LEU A 77 0.59 -21.86 6.67
CA LEU A 77 0.07 -20.61 7.21
C LEU A 77 0.37 -19.42 6.29
N CYS A 78 1.61 -19.29 5.85
CA CYS A 78 2.03 -18.20 4.96
C CYS A 78 1.30 -18.24 3.61
N ASN A 79 1.15 -19.44 3.01
CA ASN A 79 0.42 -19.61 1.76
C ASN A 79 -1.08 -19.24 1.91
N GLU A 80 -1.70 -19.65 3.01
CA GLU A 80 -3.10 -19.29 3.28
C GLU A 80 -3.28 -17.78 3.49
N ILE A 81 -2.42 -17.16 4.29
CA ILE A 81 -2.40 -15.70 4.48
C ILE A 81 -2.19 -14.98 3.15
N SER A 82 -1.22 -15.42 2.35
CA SER A 82 -0.96 -14.86 1.01
C SER A 82 -2.21 -14.92 0.13
N GLY A 83 -2.91 -16.07 0.10
CA GLY A 83 -4.15 -16.22 -0.65
C GLY A 83 -5.28 -15.33 -0.16
N VAL A 84 -5.41 -15.13 1.15
CA VAL A 84 -6.40 -14.21 1.72
C VAL A 84 -6.08 -12.76 1.35
N LEU A 85 -4.83 -12.33 1.49
CA LEU A 85 -4.40 -10.98 1.15
C LEU A 85 -4.56 -10.69 -0.35
N ALA A 86 -4.29 -11.67 -1.22
CA ALA A 86 -4.45 -11.54 -2.67
C ALA A 86 -5.91 -11.30 -3.10
N ARG A 87 -6.88 -11.77 -2.30
CA ARG A 87 -8.32 -11.57 -2.54
C ARG A 87 -8.84 -10.24 -2.02
N GLN A 88 -8.03 -9.52 -1.25
CA GLN A 88 -8.41 -8.23 -0.68
C GLN A 88 -7.94 -7.10 -1.61
N PRO A 89 -8.86 -6.36 -2.22
CA PRO A 89 -8.49 -5.27 -3.12
C PRO A 89 -7.71 -4.19 -2.35
N GLY A 90 -6.58 -3.77 -2.92
CA GLY A 90 -5.77 -2.66 -2.41
C GLY A 90 -4.86 -2.96 -1.23
N LEU A 91 -4.80 -4.21 -0.73
CA LEU A 91 -3.87 -4.58 0.35
C LEU A 91 -2.46 -4.88 -0.12
N LEU A 92 -2.37 -5.54 -1.27
CA LEU A 92 -1.11 -5.83 -1.92
C LEU A 92 -0.87 -4.79 -3.00
N GLN A 93 0.35 -4.30 -3.08
CA GLN A 93 0.76 -3.45 -4.19
C GLN A 93 0.84 -4.33 -5.45
N THR A 94 -0.18 -4.28 -6.26
CA THR A 94 -0.15 -4.86 -7.61
C THR A 94 0.62 -3.92 -8.52
N GLY A 95 1.91 -4.19 -8.66
CA GLY A 95 2.81 -3.45 -9.52
C GLY A 95 3.79 -2.57 -8.74
N SER A 96 5.06 -2.94 -8.80
CA SER A 96 6.14 -2.02 -8.51
C SER A 96 6.04 -0.85 -9.49
N PHE A 97 5.74 0.35 -8.99
CA PHE A 97 5.96 1.58 -9.73
C PHE A 97 7.47 1.85 -9.82
N GLN A 98 8.20 0.96 -10.49
CA GLN A 98 9.42 1.32 -11.17
C GLN A 98 9.02 1.59 -12.61
N SER A 99 8.55 2.80 -12.90
CA SER A 99 8.52 3.28 -14.26
C SER A 99 9.95 3.61 -14.68
N GLN A 100 10.66 2.62 -15.14
CA GLN A 100 11.67 2.82 -16.15
C GLN A 100 10.93 2.85 -17.48
N SER A 101 10.68 4.04 -17.98
CA SER A 101 10.20 4.26 -19.34
C SER A 101 11.31 3.90 -20.30
N GLN A 102 11.24 2.69 -20.85
CA GLN A 102 11.78 2.38 -22.17
C GLN A 102 10.61 1.90 -23.04
N GLY A 103 10.42 2.61 -24.12
CA GLY A 103 9.29 2.59 -25.02
C GLY A 103 8.72 1.20 -25.36
N GLY A 104 7.42 1.14 -25.41
CA GLY A 104 6.68 -0.01 -25.89
C GLY A 104 5.22 0.07 -25.45
N SER A 105 4.32 0.18 -26.41
CA SER A 105 2.87 0.16 -26.26
C SER A 105 2.41 -0.98 -25.35
N GLY A 106 1.96 -0.68 -24.14
CA GLY A 106 1.40 -1.62 -23.21
C GLY A 106 0.03 -1.12 -22.76
N TYR A 107 -0.99 -1.89 -23.05
CA TYR A 107 -2.37 -1.69 -22.62
C TYR A 107 -2.47 -1.49 -21.11
N GLN A 108 -2.97 -0.35 -20.69
CA GLN A 108 -3.35 -0.11 -19.31
C GLN A 108 -4.63 -0.89 -19.02
N THR A 109 -4.52 -1.97 -18.28
CA THR A 109 -5.68 -2.59 -17.67
C THR A 109 -6.06 -1.73 -16.46
N GLN A 110 -7.03 -0.86 -16.62
CA GLN A 110 -7.71 -0.21 -15.51
C GLN A 110 -8.51 -1.29 -14.78
N THR A 111 -7.96 -1.80 -13.69
CA THR A 111 -8.76 -2.57 -12.75
C THR A 111 -9.57 -1.57 -11.92
N ALA A 112 -10.82 -1.41 -12.29
CA ALA A 112 -11.77 -0.65 -11.49
C ALA A 112 -11.92 -1.33 -10.13
N GLY A 113 -11.68 -0.58 -9.05
CA GLY A 113 -12.19 -0.87 -7.73
C GLY A 113 -11.22 -1.55 -6.77
N GLY A 114 -10.67 -0.78 -5.92
CA GLY A 114 -9.95 -1.21 -4.72
C GLY A 114 -8.89 -0.18 -4.33
N PHE A 115 -9.28 0.74 -3.48
CA PHE A 115 -8.38 1.79 -3.02
C PHE A 115 -7.29 1.22 -2.10
N PRO A 116 -6.02 1.69 -2.22
CA PRO A 116 -5.01 1.37 -1.23
C PRO A 116 -5.47 1.85 0.15
N GLY A 117 -5.74 0.93 1.06
CA GLY A 117 -6.12 1.23 2.43
C GLY A 117 -7.52 0.84 2.88
N GLN A 118 -8.42 0.44 1.98
CA GLN A 118 -9.71 -0.17 2.36
C GLN A 118 -9.61 -1.69 2.29
N SER A 119 -9.20 -2.29 3.38
CA SER A 119 -9.30 -3.71 3.60
C SER A 119 -10.30 -3.97 4.70
N SER A 120 -11.08 -5.02 4.56
CA SER A 120 -11.95 -5.49 5.63
C SER A 120 -11.17 -6.03 6.83
N LEU A 121 -9.87 -6.27 6.69
CA LEU A 121 -9.02 -6.91 7.69
C LEU A 121 -8.24 -5.91 8.56
N PHE A 122 -7.91 -4.74 8.03
CA PHE A 122 -7.07 -3.76 8.72
C PHE A 122 -7.81 -2.45 8.92
N VAL A 123 -7.69 -1.88 10.11
CA VAL A 123 -8.16 -0.51 10.37
C VAL A 123 -7.33 0.45 9.51
N PRO A 124 -7.94 1.34 8.73
CA PRO A 124 -7.22 2.36 7.99
C PRO A 124 -6.29 3.13 8.93
N ASP A 125 -5.03 3.29 8.55
CA ASP A 125 -4.08 4.08 9.32
C ASP A 125 -4.46 5.56 9.19
N PRO A 126 -4.77 6.28 10.29
CA PRO A 126 -5.06 7.71 10.24
C PRO A 126 -3.94 8.53 9.60
N ALA A 127 -2.68 8.06 9.71
CA ALA A 127 -1.54 8.69 9.07
C ALA A 127 -1.55 8.58 7.53
N MET A 128 -2.38 7.70 6.96
CA MET A 128 -2.60 7.63 5.52
C MET A 128 -3.64 8.63 5.02
N HIS A 129 -4.45 9.22 5.91
CA HIS A 129 -5.45 10.23 5.57
C HIS A 129 -4.91 11.63 5.90
N TRP A 130 -3.88 12.08 5.19
CA TRP A 130 -3.26 13.40 5.39
C TRP A 130 -3.97 14.52 4.60
N TRP A 131 -4.99 14.17 3.82
CA TRP A 131 -5.81 15.11 3.05
C TRP A 131 -7.14 15.43 3.75
N PRO A 132 -7.85 16.50 3.37
CA PRO A 132 -9.15 16.85 3.92
C PRO A 132 -10.17 15.72 3.72
N ALA A 133 -10.88 15.34 4.79
CA ALA A 133 -11.85 14.23 4.78
C ALA A 133 -13.02 14.46 3.79
N GLU A 134 -13.35 15.71 3.50
CA GLU A 134 -14.39 16.11 2.56
C GLU A 134 -14.12 15.66 1.11
N LEU A 135 -12.86 15.40 0.76
CA LEU A 135 -12.48 14.92 -0.57
C LEU A 135 -12.72 13.42 -0.75
N GLY A 136 -13.01 12.71 0.34
CA GLY A 136 -13.29 11.28 0.31
C GLY A 136 -12.07 10.43 -0.07
N THR A 137 -12.27 9.47 -0.96
CA THR A 137 -11.26 8.50 -1.34
C THR A 137 -10.56 8.91 -2.64
N PRO A 138 -9.22 8.97 -2.66
CA PRO A 138 -8.47 9.33 -3.86
C PRO A 138 -8.48 8.22 -4.91
N ASN A 139 -8.41 8.60 -6.18
CA ASN A 139 -8.25 7.68 -7.31
C ASN A 139 -6.80 7.22 -7.49
N ALA A 140 -5.85 8.07 -7.08
CA ALA A 140 -4.43 7.75 -7.12
C ALA A 140 -3.70 8.45 -5.97
N THR A 141 -2.73 7.79 -5.38
CA THR A 141 -1.83 8.35 -4.37
C THR A 141 -0.40 7.98 -4.69
N GLY A 142 0.53 8.81 -4.28
CA GLY A 142 1.94 8.50 -4.41
C GLY A 142 2.80 9.40 -3.53
N SER A 143 4.05 9.05 -3.41
CA SER A 143 5.03 9.85 -2.68
C SER A 143 6.39 9.78 -3.36
N GLN A 144 7.09 10.91 -3.38
CA GLN A 144 8.46 11.01 -3.88
C GLN A 144 9.18 12.13 -3.12
N ASN A 145 10.39 11.86 -2.60
CA ASN A 145 11.25 12.87 -1.95
C ASN A 145 10.53 13.74 -0.92
N GLN A 146 9.81 13.16 0.05
CA GLN A 146 9.03 13.85 1.10
C GLN A 146 7.77 14.58 0.61
N VAL A 147 7.49 14.59 -0.68
CA VAL A 147 6.23 15.10 -1.23
C VAL A 147 5.27 13.94 -1.39
N LYS A 148 4.05 14.07 -0.85
CA LYS A 148 2.95 13.13 -1.05
C LYS A 148 1.89 13.79 -1.91
N TYR A 149 1.22 13.02 -2.74
CA TYR A 149 0.08 13.51 -3.51
C TYR A 149 -1.08 12.53 -3.46
N ALA A 150 -2.30 13.06 -3.56
CA ALA A 150 -3.51 12.30 -3.72
C ALA A 150 -4.42 12.99 -4.75
N TYR A 151 -4.87 12.22 -5.74
CA TYR A 151 -5.71 12.71 -6.82
C TYR A 151 -7.15 12.21 -6.65
N PHE A 152 -8.11 13.10 -6.77
CA PHE A 152 -9.55 12.88 -6.61
C PHE A 152 -10.26 13.25 -7.90
N ALA A 153 -10.41 12.29 -8.80
CA ALA A 153 -11.00 12.54 -10.13
C ALA A 153 -12.44 13.04 -10.03
N ASN A 154 -13.25 12.46 -9.15
CA ASN A 154 -14.64 12.84 -8.97
C ASN A 154 -14.81 14.27 -8.42
N ALA A 155 -13.91 14.67 -7.53
CA ALA A 155 -13.90 16.01 -6.95
C ALA A 155 -13.12 17.02 -7.79
N ARG A 156 -12.40 16.58 -8.84
CA ARG A 156 -11.46 17.38 -9.64
C ARG A 156 -10.43 18.10 -8.74
N ARG A 157 -9.86 17.34 -7.79
CA ARG A 157 -8.92 17.89 -6.81
C ARG A 157 -7.65 17.06 -6.80
N LEU A 158 -6.56 17.78 -6.61
CA LEU A 158 -5.24 17.21 -6.36
C LEU A 158 -4.73 17.77 -5.04
N THR A 159 -4.43 16.91 -4.10
CA THR A 159 -3.79 17.32 -2.85
C THR A 159 -2.30 17.00 -2.90
N VAL A 160 -1.50 17.90 -2.38
CA VAL A 160 -0.04 17.76 -2.30
C VAL A 160 0.40 18.15 -0.89
N ASP A 161 1.11 17.24 -0.22
CA ASP A 161 1.76 17.49 1.07
C ASP A 161 3.28 17.62 0.84
N THR A 162 3.82 18.75 1.27
CA THR A 162 5.25 19.08 1.16
C THR A 162 5.99 18.99 2.50
N GLY A 163 5.52 18.11 3.39
CA GLY A 163 6.18 17.89 4.68
C GLY A 163 5.59 18.66 5.86
N GLY A 164 4.27 18.88 5.85
CA GLY A 164 3.54 19.51 6.96
C GLY A 164 2.48 20.51 6.54
N ALA A 165 2.44 20.87 5.26
CA ALA A 165 1.40 21.68 4.66
C ALA A 165 0.70 20.90 3.53
N CYS A 166 -0.60 20.75 3.66
CA CYS A 166 -1.45 20.16 2.64
C CYS A 166 -2.04 21.25 1.76
N TRP A 167 -1.74 21.18 0.48
CA TRP A 167 -2.26 22.07 -0.55
C TRP A 167 -3.31 21.35 -1.37
N VAL A 168 -4.43 21.98 -1.63
CA VAL A 168 -5.51 21.45 -2.47
C VAL A 168 -5.59 22.31 -3.74
N TYR A 169 -5.41 21.66 -4.88
CA TYR A 169 -5.47 22.28 -6.20
C TYR A 169 -6.71 21.84 -6.95
N ASP A 170 -7.25 22.73 -7.77
CA ASP A 170 -8.27 22.37 -8.76
C ASP A 170 -7.59 21.81 -10.01
N THR A 171 -7.93 20.60 -10.40
CA THR A 171 -7.38 19.98 -11.62
C THR A 171 -8.09 20.41 -12.88
N LEU A 172 -9.14 21.23 -12.76
CA LEU A 172 -9.98 21.65 -13.88
C LEU A 172 -10.45 20.44 -14.70
N ASP A 173 -10.17 20.42 -16.01
CA ASP A 173 -10.49 19.29 -16.89
C ASP A 173 -9.32 18.30 -17.07
N HIS A 174 -8.22 18.48 -16.30
CA HIS A 174 -7.09 17.57 -16.36
C HIS A 174 -7.37 16.27 -15.58
N GLN A 175 -7.20 15.15 -16.26
CA GLN A 175 -7.15 13.84 -15.62
C GLN A 175 -5.69 13.50 -15.33
N ILE A 176 -5.34 13.48 -14.05
CA ILE A 176 -3.97 13.27 -13.63
C ILE A 176 -3.65 11.77 -13.70
N GLY A 177 -2.70 11.41 -14.56
CA GLY A 177 -2.29 10.03 -14.80
C GLY A 177 -0.91 9.64 -14.26
N GLY A 178 -0.08 10.62 -13.91
CA GLY A 178 1.27 10.35 -13.41
C GLY A 178 1.90 11.55 -12.72
N PHE A 179 2.91 11.29 -11.92
CA PHE A 179 3.67 12.30 -11.18
C PHE A 179 5.13 12.26 -11.62
N SER A 180 5.70 13.41 -11.89
CA SER A 180 7.12 13.57 -12.18
C SER A 180 7.68 14.77 -11.44
N GLN A 181 8.84 14.60 -10.85
CA GLN A 181 9.59 15.68 -10.23
C GLN A 181 10.88 15.88 -11.02
N GLN A 182 11.05 17.05 -11.64
CA GLN A 182 12.31 17.40 -12.28
C GLN A 182 13.25 18.05 -11.26
N GLN A 183 14.42 17.47 -11.11
CA GLN A 183 15.51 18.06 -10.36
C GLN A 183 16.30 18.98 -11.30
N GLY A 184 16.13 20.29 -11.15
CA GLY A 184 16.90 21.27 -11.89
C GLY A 184 16.42 22.68 -11.53
N GLY A 185 17.23 23.46 -10.79
CA GLY A 185 17.11 24.91 -10.62
C GLY A 185 15.85 25.47 -9.95
N GLY A 186 14.93 24.64 -9.50
CA GLY A 186 13.68 24.94 -8.82
C GLY A 186 12.86 23.65 -8.76
N THR A 187 12.30 23.35 -7.61
CA THR A 187 11.51 22.12 -7.39
C THR A 187 10.20 22.22 -8.17
N SER A 188 10.22 21.90 -9.46
CA SER A 188 9.02 21.88 -10.28
C SER A 188 8.35 20.52 -10.19
N ILE A 189 7.18 20.48 -9.58
CA ILE A 189 6.31 19.30 -9.55
C ILE A 189 5.44 19.33 -10.79
N THR A 190 5.52 18.29 -11.60
CA THR A 190 4.73 18.15 -12.81
C THR A 190 3.93 16.87 -12.80
N PHE A 191 2.77 16.91 -13.45
CA PHE A 191 1.88 15.76 -13.61
C PHE A 191 1.64 15.51 -15.10
N SER A 192 1.46 14.26 -15.47
CA SER A 192 0.95 13.92 -16.79
C SER A 192 -0.58 13.95 -16.79
N SER A 193 -1.14 14.53 -17.83
CA SER A 193 -2.58 14.53 -18.08
C SER A 193 -2.87 14.16 -19.53
N GLN A 194 -4.14 13.99 -19.88
CA GLN A 194 -4.56 13.76 -21.28
C GLN A 194 -4.19 14.92 -22.23
N PHE A 195 -3.94 16.11 -21.70
CA PHE A 195 -3.53 17.29 -22.47
C PHE A 195 -1.99 17.51 -22.47
N GLY A 196 -1.22 16.59 -21.88
CA GLY A 196 0.22 16.69 -21.75
C GLY A 196 0.68 16.92 -20.32
N THR A 197 1.89 17.49 -20.17
CA THR A 197 2.47 17.75 -18.85
C THR A 197 1.88 19.01 -18.23
N VAL A 198 1.37 18.90 -17.02
CA VAL A 198 0.83 20.01 -16.22
C VAL A 198 1.79 20.33 -15.10
N ASN A 199 2.15 21.60 -14.96
CA ASN A 199 2.94 22.08 -13.83
C ASN A 199 1.99 22.36 -12.65
N LEU A 200 2.36 21.91 -11.45
CA LEU A 200 1.57 22.17 -10.24
C LEU A 200 1.32 23.66 -10.00
N ALA A 201 2.31 24.50 -10.32
CA ALA A 201 2.20 25.95 -10.15
C ALA A 201 1.19 26.60 -11.11
N SER A 202 0.75 25.93 -12.17
CA SER A 202 -0.27 26.41 -13.10
C SER A 202 -1.69 26.06 -12.69
N LEU A 203 -1.85 25.19 -11.69
CA LEU A 203 -3.17 24.82 -11.17
C LEU A 203 -3.64 25.80 -10.10
N PRO A 204 -4.94 26.19 -10.12
CA PRO A 204 -5.49 27.07 -9.08
C PRO A 204 -5.44 26.39 -7.70
N VAL A 205 -4.96 27.11 -6.70
CA VAL A 205 -5.00 26.68 -5.30
C VAL A 205 -6.41 26.93 -4.76
N VAL A 206 -7.06 25.89 -4.30
CA VAL A 206 -8.40 25.96 -3.69
C VAL A 206 -8.30 26.17 -2.19
N SER A 207 -7.39 25.47 -1.55
CA SER A 207 -7.22 25.50 -0.10
C SER A 207 -5.79 25.17 0.30
N GLN A 208 -5.36 25.71 1.40
CA GLN A 208 -4.11 25.40 2.06
C GLN A 208 -4.39 25.22 3.56
N GLY A 209 -3.94 24.11 4.11
CA GLY A 209 -4.09 23.82 5.54
C GLY A 209 -2.91 22.99 6.07
N PRO A 210 -2.86 22.79 7.39
CA PRO A 210 -1.92 21.84 7.95
C PRO A 210 -2.31 20.42 7.48
N SER A 211 -1.31 19.57 7.25
CA SER A 211 -1.58 18.16 7.00
C SER A 211 -2.32 17.57 8.20
N VAL A 212 -3.41 16.86 7.94
CA VAL A 212 -4.15 16.15 8.99
C VAL A 212 -3.25 15.02 9.51
N ARG A 213 -2.90 15.06 10.78
CA ARG A 213 -2.07 14.05 11.46
C ARG A 213 -2.94 13.07 12.22
#